data_4bddbac362d034593933a893e682cc3a
#
_entry.id   4bddbac362d034593933a893e682cc3a
#
_cell.length_a   1.000
_cell.length_b   1.000
_cell.length_c   1.000
_cell.angle_alpha   90.00
_cell.angle_beta   90.00
_cell.angle_gamma   90.00
#
_symmetry.space_group_name_H-M   'P 1'
#
loop_
_entity.id
_entity.type
_entity.pdbx_description
1 polymer ?
#
loop_
_entity_poly.entity_id
_entity_poly.type
_entity_poly.pdbx_seq_one_letter_code
_entity_poly.pdbx_strand_id
1 'polypeptide(L)' 'MSLEKLAKDIAAEAAKEAEAIISEAKAQAANIASEAENQIDAHATTTLSGSDLEAAQIAKESVASARQMNQKDV' A
#
# COMPACT_ATOMS: atom_id res chain seq x y z
N MET A 1 2.56 -25.85 48.55
CA MET A 1 3.14 -25.04 47.48
C MET A 1 4.64 -25.02 47.58
N SER A 2 5.32 -25.47 46.57
CA SER A 2 6.79 -25.44 46.57
C SER A 2 7.27 -24.25 45.74
N LEU A 3 8.46 -23.79 46.02
CA LEU A 3 9.12 -22.76 45.25
C LEU A 3 9.32 -23.19 43.80
N GLU A 4 9.55 -24.49 43.59
CA GLU A 4 9.66 -25.07 42.24
C GLU A 4 8.39 -24.90 41.41
N LYS A 5 7.24 -25.16 42.03
CA LYS A 5 5.95 -25.01 41.35
C LYS A 5 5.69 -23.54 41.00
N LEU A 6 5.99 -22.64 41.94
CA LEU A 6 5.83 -21.21 41.72
C LEU A 6 6.73 -20.73 40.58
N ALA A 7 7.98 -21.17 40.55
CA ALA A 7 8.91 -20.81 39.48
C ALA A 7 8.44 -21.31 38.12
N LYS A 8 7.90 -22.53 38.05
CA LYS A 8 7.35 -23.09 36.83
C LYS A 8 6.12 -22.33 36.36
N ASP A 9 5.24 -21.94 37.27
CA ASP A 9 4.05 -21.19 36.96
C ASP A 9 4.39 -19.79 36.41
N ILE A 10 5.37 -19.13 37.01
CA ILE A 10 5.86 -17.83 36.56
C ILE A 10 6.48 -17.95 35.16
N ALA A 11 7.30 -18.96 34.93
CA ALA A 11 7.95 -19.21 33.66
C ALA A 11 6.91 -19.51 32.57
N ALA A 12 5.89 -20.31 32.90
CA ALA A 12 4.81 -20.63 31.95
C ALA A 12 3.99 -19.38 31.58
N GLU A 13 3.71 -18.54 32.59
CA GLU A 13 2.97 -17.29 32.33
C GLU A 13 3.79 -16.32 31.49
N ALA A 14 5.08 -16.19 31.76
CA ALA A 14 5.98 -15.35 30.99
C ALA A 14 6.09 -15.82 29.54
N ALA A 15 6.16 -17.13 29.31
CA ALA A 15 6.20 -17.72 27.98
C ALA A 15 4.91 -17.42 27.23
N LYS A 16 3.77 -17.49 27.90
CA LYS A 16 2.45 -17.21 27.35
C LYS A 16 2.34 -15.75 26.93
N GLU A 17 2.81 -14.84 27.77
CA GLU A 17 2.81 -13.40 27.43
C GLU A 17 3.74 -13.09 26.26
N ALA A 18 4.93 -13.70 26.23
CA ALA A 18 5.86 -13.52 25.13
C ALA A 18 5.26 -14.01 23.81
N GLU A 19 4.59 -15.16 23.84
CA GLU A 19 3.91 -15.71 22.66
C GLU A 19 2.80 -14.80 22.16
N ALA A 20 2.02 -14.23 23.08
CA ALA A 20 0.96 -13.28 22.75
C ALA A 20 1.53 -12.01 22.11
N ILE A 21 2.63 -11.50 22.63
CA ILE A 21 3.30 -10.31 22.09
C ILE A 21 3.82 -10.58 20.68
N ILE A 22 4.45 -11.73 20.47
CA ILE A 22 4.98 -12.11 19.16
C ILE A 22 3.83 -12.28 18.15
N SER A 23 2.75 -12.93 18.56
CA SER A 23 1.56 -13.14 17.72
C SER A 23 0.96 -11.80 17.30
N GLU A 24 0.81 -10.87 18.24
CA GLU A 24 0.29 -9.53 17.97
C GLU A 24 1.22 -8.76 17.03
N ALA A 25 2.53 -8.83 17.27
CA ALA A 25 3.51 -8.17 16.41
C ALA A 25 3.46 -8.70 14.97
N LYS A 26 3.32 -10.01 14.81
CA LYS A 26 3.18 -10.63 13.48
C LYS A 26 1.90 -10.18 12.77
N ALA A 27 0.80 -10.09 13.52
CA ALA A 27 -0.47 -9.62 12.97
C ALA A 27 -0.38 -8.17 12.51
N GLN A 28 0.25 -7.31 13.33
CA GLN A 28 0.47 -5.91 12.97
C GLN A 28 1.37 -5.78 11.75
N ALA A 29 2.44 -6.55 11.69
CA ALA A 29 3.35 -6.53 10.54
C ALA A 29 2.64 -6.95 9.26
N ALA A 30 1.78 -7.99 9.32
CA ALA A 30 0.99 -8.43 8.18
C ALA A 30 0.01 -7.35 7.71
N ASN A 31 -0.63 -6.66 8.65
CA ASN A 31 -1.55 -5.57 8.33
C ASN A 31 -0.83 -4.39 7.69
N ILE A 32 0.34 -4.04 8.19
CA ILE A 32 1.16 -2.96 7.62
C ILE A 32 1.57 -3.31 6.19
N ALA A 33 2.03 -4.54 5.97
CA ALA A 33 2.43 -5.01 4.65
C ALA A 33 1.24 -4.98 3.67
N SER A 34 0.08 -5.46 4.10
CA SER A 34 -1.14 -5.47 3.29
C SER A 34 -1.59 -4.06 2.92
N GLU A 35 -1.56 -3.14 3.89
CA GLU A 35 -1.92 -1.75 3.66
C GLU A 35 -0.95 -1.05 2.71
N ALA A 36 0.35 -1.31 2.87
CA ALA A 36 1.36 -0.76 1.97
C ALA A 36 1.15 -1.25 0.53
N GLU A 37 0.83 -2.54 0.37
CA GLU A 37 0.49 -3.12 -0.94
C GLU A 37 -0.71 -2.43 -1.57
N ASN A 38 -1.76 -2.21 -0.78
CA ASN A 38 -2.97 -1.54 -1.24
C ASN A 38 -2.68 -0.09 -1.66
N GLN A 39 -1.83 0.61 -0.91
CA GLN A 39 -1.44 1.98 -1.25
C GLN A 39 -0.61 2.04 -2.52
N ILE A 40 0.30 1.08 -2.71
CA ILE A 40 1.11 0.99 -3.92
C ILE A 40 0.21 0.74 -5.14
N ASP A 41 -0.73 -0.20 -5.02
CA ASP A 41 -1.68 -0.51 -6.10
C ASP A 41 -2.56 0.69 -6.44
N ALA A 42 -3.08 1.37 -5.43
CA ALA A 42 -3.91 2.56 -5.62
C ALA A 42 -3.13 3.69 -6.29
N HIS A 43 -1.87 3.89 -5.87
CA HIS A 43 -0.99 4.91 -6.46
C HIS A 43 -0.69 4.58 -7.93
N ALA A 44 -0.39 3.32 -8.23
CA ALA A 44 -0.13 2.88 -9.59
C ALA A 44 -1.36 3.12 -10.49
N THR A 45 -2.55 2.78 -10.00
CA THR A 45 -3.81 3.00 -10.72
C THR A 45 -4.03 4.49 -10.99
N THR A 46 -3.84 5.33 -9.99
CA THR A 46 -3.99 6.79 -10.12
C THR A 46 -3.00 7.36 -11.12
N THR A 47 -1.75 6.91 -11.06
CA THR A 47 -0.69 7.36 -11.96
C THR A 47 -1.00 6.97 -13.41
N LEU A 48 -1.44 5.74 -13.63
CA LEU A 48 -1.82 5.27 -14.98
C LEU A 48 -3.01 6.06 -15.54
N SER A 49 -4.04 6.29 -14.73
CA SER A 49 -5.19 7.09 -15.12
C SER A 49 -4.81 8.52 -15.47
N GLY A 50 -3.91 9.11 -14.68
CA GLY A 50 -3.38 10.45 -14.94
C GLY A 50 -2.61 10.53 -16.26
N SER A 51 -1.79 9.51 -16.54
CA SER A 51 -1.04 9.43 -17.79
C SER A 51 -1.95 9.27 -19.01
N ASP A 52 -3.01 8.47 -18.87
CA ASP A 52 -3.98 8.28 -19.94
C ASP A 52 -4.73 9.58 -20.27
N LEU A 53 -5.13 10.32 -19.24
CA LEU A 53 -5.79 11.61 -19.40
C LEU A 53 -4.88 12.64 -20.05
N GLU A 54 -3.61 12.67 -19.63
CA GLU A 54 -2.61 13.57 -20.21
C GLU A 54 -2.37 13.25 -21.69
N ALA A 55 -2.25 11.98 -22.02
CA ALA A 55 -2.07 11.54 -23.40
C ALA A 55 -3.26 11.94 -24.26
N ALA A 56 -4.48 11.78 -23.76
CA ALA A 56 -5.70 12.19 -24.45
C ALA A 56 -5.74 13.71 -24.68
N GLN A 57 -5.31 14.49 -23.71
CA GLN A 57 -5.26 15.94 -23.82
C GLN A 57 -4.23 16.40 -24.85
N ILE A 58 -3.05 15.78 -24.85
CA ILE A 58 -2.01 16.07 -25.84
C ILE A 58 -2.52 15.76 -27.25
N ALA A 59 -3.20 14.62 -27.42
CA ALA A 59 -3.77 14.25 -28.72
C ALA A 59 -4.79 15.28 -29.21
N LYS A 60 -5.67 15.77 -28.34
CA LYS A 60 -6.65 16.81 -28.67
C LYS A 60 -5.97 18.11 -29.07
N GLU A 61 -4.95 18.52 -28.38
CA GLU A 61 -4.20 19.74 -28.66
C GLU A 61 -3.47 19.64 -30.01
N SER A 62 -2.90 18.45 -30.30
CA SER A 62 -2.23 18.20 -31.58
C SER A 62 -3.18 18.29 -32.72
N VAL A 63 -4.37 17.71 -32.60
CA VAL A 63 -5.40 17.77 -33.67
C VAL A 63 -5.89 19.22 -33.89
N ALA A 64 -6.15 19.93 -32.79
CA ALA A 64 -6.59 21.33 -32.86
C ALA A 64 -5.54 22.21 -33.53
N SER A 65 -4.27 22.00 -33.21
CA SER A 65 -3.16 22.72 -33.81
C SER A 65 -3.04 22.43 -35.29
N ALA A 66 -3.16 21.17 -35.70
CA ALA A 66 -3.12 20.78 -37.10
C ALA A 66 -4.28 21.41 -37.91
N ARG A 67 -5.48 21.49 -37.34
CA ARG A 67 -6.64 22.12 -37.95
C ARG A 67 -6.43 23.62 -38.18
N GLN A 68 -5.84 24.30 -37.18
CA GLN A 68 -5.51 25.70 -37.31
C GLN A 68 -4.50 25.96 -38.43
N MET A 69 -3.48 25.11 -38.52
CA MET A 69 -2.48 25.22 -39.59
C MET A 69 -3.11 25.01 -40.97
N ASN A 70 -4.00 24.05 -41.08
CA ASN A 70 -4.69 23.79 -42.36
C ASN A 70 -5.60 24.98 -42.76
N GLN A 71 -6.26 25.62 -41.82
CA GLN A 71 -7.10 26.79 -42.08
C GLN A 71 -6.30 27.98 -42.58
N LYS A 72 -5.09 28.15 -42.08
CA LYS A 72 -4.20 29.26 -42.50
C LYS A 72 -3.69 29.07 -43.92
N ASP A 73 -3.52 27.85 -44.36
CA ASP A 73 -3.00 27.50 -45.68
C ASP A 73 -4.04 27.63 -46.81
N VAL A 74 -5.31 27.76 -46.40
CA VAL A 74 -6.40 27.98 -47.33
C VAL A 74 -6.71 29.47 -47.47
#